data_1b6d32f9e8e80ce2f9669a4cf0726d58
#
_entry.id   1b6d32f9e8e80ce2f9669a4cf0726d58
#
_cell.length_a   1.000
_cell.length_b   1.000
_cell.length_c   1.000
_cell.angle_alpha   90.00
_cell.angle_beta   90.00
_cell.angle_gamma   90.00
#
_symmetry.space_group_name_H-M   'P 1'
#
loop_
_entity.id
_entity.type
_entity.pdbx_description
1 polymer ?
#
loop_
_entity_poly.entity_id
_entity_poly.type
_entity_poly.pdbx_seq_one_letter_code
_entity_poly.pdbx_strand_id
1 'polypeptide(L)'
;MPSHVRGWFQGCGSAGTAMQGHIFIQEAPEELDVDDLRTHLQTSGCGAIVSFIGITRGEDEGEEVIRLEFDAWQEKLSETLRSLAEQAIDRFGLKSVAMAHRTGTVGPGENIVAIHVASPHRKEAFEGCSWLIDELKGQAPLWKKEVKPSGATWKAGLG
;
A
#
# COMPACT_ATOMS: atom_id res chain seq x y z
N MET A 1 40.01 -7.47 8.33
CA MET A 1 39.13 -7.05 7.26
C MET A 1 37.95 -7.97 7.07
N PRO A 2 38.17 -9.11 6.51
CA PRO A 2 37.06 -9.98 6.22
C PRO A 2 36.27 -10.44 7.43
N SER A 3 36.90 -10.46 8.58
CA SER A 3 36.28 -11.01 9.76
C SER A 3 35.06 -10.22 10.22
N HIS A 4 35.12 -8.91 10.24
CA HIS A 4 33.98 -8.15 10.69
C HIS A 4 32.87 -8.11 9.65
N VAL A 5 33.21 -8.30 8.40
CA VAL A 5 32.19 -8.43 7.35
C VAL A 5 31.40 -9.70 7.56
N ARG A 6 32.09 -10.77 7.89
CA ARG A 6 31.41 -12.04 8.13
C ARG A 6 30.50 -11.97 9.35
N GLY A 7 30.99 -11.35 10.40
CA GLY A 7 30.20 -11.22 11.61
C GLY A 7 28.92 -10.45 11.37
N TRP A 8 29.04 -9.38 10.64
CA TRP A 8 27.89 -8.58 10.31
C TRP A 8 26.90 -9.36 9.45
N PHE A 9 27.43 -10.04 8.48
CA PHE A 9 26.61 -10.82 7.57
C PHE A 9 25.87 -11.95 8.28
N GLN A 10 26.52 -12.59 9.23
CA GLN A 10 25.86 -13.65 9.98
C GLN A 10 24.71 -13.14 10.82
N GLY A 11 24.90 -12.02 11.47
CA GLY A 11 23.82 -11.44 12.25
C GLY A 11 22.63 -11.10 11.40
N CYS A 12 22.89 -10.65 10.21
CA CYS A 12 21.83 -10.35 9.29
C CYS A 12 21.14 -11.62 8.78
N GLY A 13 21.94 -12.64 8.49
CA GLY A 13 21.42 -13.81 7.85
C GLY A 13 20.51 -14.67 8.70
N SER A 14 20.72 -14.66 9.98
CA SER A 14 20.00 -15.61 10.83
C SER A 14 18.51 -15.34 10.92
N ALA A 15 18.14 -14.14 11.26
CA ALA A 15 16.75 -13.81 11.46
C ALA A 15 16.21 -12.98 10.33
N GLY A 16 17.08 -12.57 9.45
CA GLY A 16 16.76 -11.48 8.61
C GLY A 16 16.28 -11.80 7.23
N THR A 17 16.08 -13.06 6.89
CA THR A 17 15.63 -13.37 5.56
C THR A 17 14.34 -12.63 5.23
N ALA A 18 13.38 -12.67 6.13
CA ALA A 18 12.12 -11.97 5.95
C ALA A 18 12.28 -10.46 6.07
N MET A 19 13.38 -10.01 6.67
CA MET A 19 13.63 -8.59 6.91
C MET A 19 14.58 -7.99 5.90
N GLN A 20 14.80 -8.65 4.79
CA GLN A 20 15.63 -8.12 3.71
C GLN A 20 15.01 -6.88 3.07
N GLY A 21 13.69 -6.80 3.09
CA GLY A 21 12.97 -5.72 2.50
C GLY A 21 12.65 -4.61 3.48
N HIS A 22 12.46 -3.42 2.96
CA HIS A 22 12.07 -2.24 3.73
C HIS A 22 10.58 -1.96 3.52
N ILE A 23 9.86 -1.70 4.60
CA ILE A 23 8.42 -1.46 4.56
C ILE A 23 8.10 -0.14 5.27
N PHE A 24 7.31 0.68 4.62
CA PHE A 24 6.77 1.89 5.21
C PHE A 24 5.25 1.90 5.04
N ILE A 25 4.52 1.99 6.15
CA ILE A 25 3.06 1.98 6.16
C ILE A 25 2.55 3.27 6.79
N GLN A 26 1.56 3.87 6.17
CA GLN A 26 0.97 5.11 6.66
C GLN A 26 -0.55 5.07 6.57
N GLU A 27 -1.22 5.49 7.62
CA GLU A 27 -2.64 5.81 7.57
C GLU A 27 -2.76 7.30 7.27
N ALA A 28 -3.75 7.65 6.46
CA ALA A 28 -3.91 9.03 6.01
C ALA A 28 -5.34 9.51 6.30
N PRO A 29 -5.58 10.04 7.50
CA PRO A 29 -6.93 10.47 7.88
C PRO A 29 -7.40 11.74 7.17
N GLU A 30 -6.51 12.58 6.70
CA GLU A 30 -6.86 13.85 6.07
C GLU A 30 -6.43 13.94 4.63
N GLU A 31 -5.20 13.58 4.34
CA GLU A 31 -4.62 13.71 3.01
C GLU A 31 -3.63 12.59 2.77
N LEU A 32 -3.58 12.10 1.54
CA LEU A 32 -2.59 11.12 1.14
C LEU A 32 -1.67 11.77 0.12
N ASP A 33 -0.44 12.06 0.54
CA ASP A 33 0.58 12.65 -0.31
C ASP A 33 1.40 11.54 -0.98
N VAL A 34 1.08 11.29 -2.23
CA VAL A 34 1.67 10.21 -3.03
C VAL A 34 3.18 10.40 -3.19
N ASP A 35 3.60 11.62 -3.44
CA ASP A 35 5.01 11.91 -3.69
C ASP A 35 5.85 11.79 -2.43
N ASP A 36 5.33 12.28 -1.32
CA ASP A 36 6.00 12.12 -0.03
C ASP A 36 6.13 10.63 0.34
N LEU A 37 5.07 9.87 0.15
CA LEU A 37 5.08 8.43 0.43
C LEU A 37 6.22 7.75 -0.36
N ARG A 38 6.39 8.13 -1.62
CA ARG A 38 7.42 7.54 -2.46
C ARG A 38 8.83 7.78 -1.91
N THR A 39 9.06 8.89 -1.24
CA THR A 39 10.38 9.20 -0.67
C THR A 39 10.83 8.20 0.39
N HIS A 40 9.89 7.42 0.93
CA HIS A 40 10.20 6.42 1.95
C HIS A 40 10.62 5.06 1.36
N LEU A 41 10.63 4.92 0.04
CA LEU A 41 11.16 3.72 -0.58
C LEU A 41 12.68 3.67 -0.46
N GLN A 42 13.18 2.45 -0.27
CA GLN A 42 14.59 2.17 -0.32
C GLN A 42 14.88 1.58 -1.70
N THR A 43 15.62 2.29 -2.52
CA THR A 43 15.82 1.90 -3.92
C THR A 43 17.21 1.38 -4.25
N SER A 44 18.06 1.21 -3.26
CA SER A 44 19.40 0.66 -3.46
C SER A 44 19.32 -0.73 -4.08
N GLY A 45 20.00 -0.94 -5.19
CA GLY A 45 19.98 -2.20 -5.91
C GLY A 45 18.74 -2.44 -6.73
N CYS A 46 17.88 -1.45 -6.86
CA CYS A 46 16.64 -1.59 -7.63
C CYS A 46 16.75 -0.95 -9.00
N GLY A 47 16.14 -1.60 -9.99
CA GLY A 47 16.05 -1.08 -11.34
C GLY A 47 14.67 -0.59 -11.71
N ALA A 48 13.66 -0.82 -10.84
CA ALA A 48 12.28 -0.47 -11.17
C ALA A 48 11.48 -0.06 -9.96
N ILE A 49 10.63 0.95 -10.15
CA ILE A 49 9.59 1.33 -9.19
C ILE A 49 8.27 1.24 -9.96
N VAL A 50 7.28 0.59 -9.35
CA VAL A 50 5.92 0.58 -9.87
C VAL A 50 5.00 1.14 -8.80
N SER A 51 4.08 1.98 -9.21
CA SER A 51 3.14 2.62 -8.28
C SER A 51 1.71 2.41 -8.75
N PHE A 52 0.83 2.18 -7.79
CA PHE A 52 -0.61 2.20 -8.01
C PHE A 52 -1.20 3.32 -7.15
N ILE A 53 -2.01 4.17 -7.78
CA ILE A 53 -2.70 5.25 -7.08
C ILE A 53 -4.18 5.07 -7.35
N GLY A 54 -4.96 4.84 -6.29
CA GLY A 54 -6.41 4.79 -6.38
C GLY A 54 -6.99 6.16 -6.10
N ILE A 55 -7.91 6.58 -6.95
CA ILE A 55 -8.49 7.92 -6.91
C ILE A 55 -10.01 7.80 -6.80
N THR A 56 -10.62 8.72 -6.07
CA THR A 56 -12.08 8.79 -5.99
C THR A 56 -12.65 9.25 -7.32
N ARG A 57 -13.50 8.41 -7.92
CA ARG A 57 -14.21 8.79 -9.13
C ARG A 57 -15.31 9.78 -8.79
N GLY A 58 -15.51 10.78 -9.64
CA GLY A 58 -16.57 11.77 -9.48
C GLY A 58 -17.94 11.26 -9.92
N GLU A 59 -18.00 10.09 -10.53
CA GLU A 59 -19.22 9.51 -11.08
C GLU A 59 -19.20 8.00 -10.96
N ASP A 60 -20.34 7.42 -10.63
CA ASP A 60 -20.48 5.97 -10.55
C ASP A 60 -21.90 5.61 -10.97
N GLU A 61 -22.01 4.68 -11.93
CA GLU A 61 -23.29 4.23 -12.49
C GLU A 61 -24.15 5.38 -13.03
N GLY A 62 -23.48 6.36 -13.65
CA GLY A 62 -24.16 7.52 -14.24
C GLY A 62 -24.62 8.56 -13.23
N GLU A 63 -24.26 8.42 -11.98
CA GLU A 63 -24.64 9.35 -10.92
C GLU A 63 -23.40 9.98 -10.29
N GLU A 64 -23.52 11.25 -9.93
CA GLU A 64 -22.43 11.95 -9.26
C GLU A 64 -22.11 11.33 -7.91
N VAL A 65 -20.83 11.18 -7.61
CA VAL A 65 -20.35 10.79 -6.29
C VAL A 65 -20.00 12.06 -5.53
N ILE A 66 -20.71 12.32 -4.45
CA ILE A 66 -20.48 13.52 -3.64
C ILE A 66 -19.22 13.35 -2.80
N ARG A 67 -19.09 12.18 -2.17
CA ARG A 67 -17.91 11.82 -1.37
C ARG A 67 -17.92 10.34 -1.04
N LEU A 68 -16.77 9.85 -0.63
CA LEU A 68 -16.65 8.57 0.03
C LEU A 68 -16.34 8.81 1.49
N GLU A 69 -16.81 7.91 2.36
CA GLU A 69 -16.43 7.92 3.76
C GLU A 69 -15.88 6.55 4.09
N PHE A 70 -14.68 6.52 4.64
CA PHE A 70 -14.02 5.28 5.03
C PHE A 70 -14.00 5.16 6.54
N ASP A 71 -14.57 4.07 7.03
CA ASP A 71 -14.44 3.69 8.42
C ASP A 71 -13.48 2.52 8.50
N ALA A 72 -12.56 2.57 9.43
CA ALA A 72 -11.50 1.60 9.53
C ALA A 72 -11.35 1.09 10.95
N TRP A 73 -11.06 -0.19 11.06
CA TRP A 73 -10.53 -0.74 12.29
C TRP A 73 -9.03 -0.43 12.29
N GLN A 74 -8.66 0.71 12.88
CA GLN A 74 -7.35 1.31 12.67
C GLN A 74 -6.16 0.42 12.99
N GLU A 75 -6.19 -0.23 14.16
CA GLU A 75 -5.09 -1.13 14.53
C GLU A 75 -4.93 -2.26 13.51
N LYS A 76 -6.04 -2.80 13.05
CA LYS A 76 -6.04 -3.88 12.07
C LYS A 76 -5.66 -3.41 10.67
N LEU A 77 -5.96 -2.17 10.33
CA LEU A 77 -5.60 -1.64 9.02
C LEU A 77 -4.08 -1.61 8.86
N SER A 78 -3.38 -1.01 9.79
CA SER A 78 -1.91 -0.95 9.73
C SER A 78 -1.28 -2.33 9.74
N GLU A 79 -1.78 -3.23 10.59
CA GLU A 79 -1.29 -4.61 10.62
C GLU A 79 -1.50 -5.31 9.28
N THR A 80 -2.67 -5.16 8.68
CA THR A 80 -3.00 -5.78 7.40
C THR A 80 -2.10 -5.26 6.29
N LEU A 81 -1.93 -3.95 6.22
CA LEU A 81 -1.06 -3.34 5.22
C LEU A 81 0.38 -3.87 5.35
N ARG A 82 0.88 -3.92 6.57
CA ARG A 82 2.23 -4.42 6.83
C ARG A 82 2.38 -5.89 6.48
N SER A 83 1.40 -6.69 6.86
CA SER A 83 1.42 -8.12 6.55
C SER A 83 1.41 -8.38 5.05
N LEU A 84 0.60 -7.64 4.30
CA LEU A 84 0.57 -7.76 2.85
C LEU A 84 1.89 -7.34 2.23
N ALA A 85 2.50 -6.26 2.74
CA ALA A 85 3.80 -5.82 2.25
C ALA A 85 4.88 -6.88 2.49
N GLU A 86 4.88 -7.50 3.66
CA GLU A 86 5.81 -8.58 3.98
C GLU A 86 5.63 -9.76 3.04
N GLN A 87 4.39 -10.16 2.79
CA GLN A 87 4.08 -11.25 1.87
C GLN A 87 4.53 -10.93 0.45
N ALA A 88 4.31 -9.71 -0.01
CA ALA A 88 4.71 -9.29 -1.35
C ALA A 88 6.24 -9.33 -1.52
N ILE A 89 6.97 -8.86 -0.51
CA ILE A 89 8.44 -8.91 -0.52
C ILE A 89 8.89 -10.36 -0.64
N ASP A 90 8.31 -11.23 0.16
CA ASP A 90 8.67 -12.64 0.17
C ASP A 90 8.33 -13.34 -1.15
N ARG A 91 7.15 -13.10 -1.68
CA ARG A 91 6.67 -13.78 -2.91
C ARG A 91 7.36 -13.30 -4.17
N PHE A 92 7.64 -12.03 -4.28
CA PHE A 92 8.12 -11.43 -5.53
C PHE A 92 9.55 -10.93 -5.47
N GLY A 93 10.20 -11.04 -4.32
CA GLY A 93 11.57 -10.56 -4.17
C GLY A 93 11.69 -9.04 -4.24
N LEU A 94 10.67 -8.34 -3.82
CA LEU A 94 10.70 -6.88 -3.77
C LEU A 94 11.70 -6.42 -2.71
N LYS A 95 12.29 -5.27 -2.92
CA LYS A 95 13.25 -4.69 -1.97
C LYS A 95 12.61 -3.68 -1.04
N SER A 96 11.55 -3.03 -1.48
CA SER A 96 10.90 -2.01 -0.67
C SER A 96 9.44 -1.85 -1.06
N VAL A 97 8.59 -1.60 -0.07
CA VAL A 97 7.17 -1.35 -0.26
C VAL A 97 6.76 -0.18 0.62
N ALA A 98 6.09 0.80 0.05
CA ALA A 98 5.48 1.89 0.79
C ALA A 98 3.99 1.92 0.46
N MET A 99 3.15 1.87 1.47
CA MET A 99 1.69 1.83 1.28
C MET A 99 1.01 2.81 2.21
N ALA A 100 0.00 3.48 1.69
CA ALA A 100 -0.86 4.36 2.48
C ALA A 100 -2.30 4.20 2.05
N HIS A 101 -3.21 4.35 2.99
CA HIS A 101 -4.64 4.34 2.72
C HIS A 101 -5.34 5.45 3.49
N ARG A 102 -6.31 6.10 2.84
CA ARG A 102 -7.14 7.10 3.49
C ARG A 102 -8.12 6.45 4.45
N THR A 103 -8.39 7.18 5.51
CA THR A 103 -9.55 6.97 6.37
C THR A 103 -10.34 8.28 6.39
N GLY A 104 -11.57 8.26 6.89
CA GLY A 104 -12.39 9.46 6.93
C GLY A 104 -13.01 9.80 5.59
N THR A 105 -13.25 11.07 5.37
CA THR A 105 -13.97 11.57 4.19
C THR A 105 -13.02 11.89 3.04
N VAL A 106 -13.36 11.39 1.85
CA VAL A 106 -12.57 11.56 0.64
C VAL A 106 -13.46 12.12 -0.46
N GLY A 107 -13.09 13.25 -1.02
CA GLY A 107 -13.84 13.88 -2.10
C GLY A 107 -13.43 13.39 -3.48
N PRO A 108 -14.24 13.75 -4.50
CA PRO A 108 -13.90 13.38 -5.89
C PRO A 108 -12.52 13.90 -6.28
N GLY A 109 -11.75 13.08 -6.97
CA GLY A 109 -10.41 13.42 -7.43
C GLY A 109 -9.32 13.26 -6.38
N GLU A 110 -9.66 13.03 -5.13
CA GLU A 110 -8.66 12.82 -4.09
C GLU A 110 -8.11 11.38 -4.11
N ASN A 111 -6.86 11.25 -3.69
CA ASN A 111 -6.21 9.95 -3.61
C ASN A 111 -6.79 9.15 -2.45
N ILE A 112 -7.09 7.88 -2.70
CA ILE A 112 -7.64 6.95 -1.70
C ILE A 112 -6.55 6.07 -1.14
N VAL A 113 -5.73 5.53 -2.02
CA VAL A 113 -4.71 4.54 -1.69
C VAL A 113 -3.51 4.76 -2.59
N ALA A 114 -2.33 4.53 -2.05
CA ALA A 114 -1.11 4.54 -2.84
C ALA A 114 -0.26 3.34 -2.45
N ILE A 115 0.31 2.69 -3.45
CA ILE A 115 1.23 1.57 -3.28
C ILE A 115 2.43 1.84 -4.16
N HIS A 116 3.61 1.93 -3.55
CA HIS A 116 4.87 2.03 -4.28
C HIS A 116 5.69 0.80 -3.97
N VAL A 117 6.22 0.16 -5.00
CA VAL A 117 7.11 -0.99 -4.81
C VAL A 117 8.40 -0.75 -5.58
N ALA A 118 9.51 -1.21 -5.02
CA ALA A 118 10.81 -1.16 -5.67
C ALA A 118 11.37 -2.57 -5.76
N SER A 119 11.91 -2.91 -6.92
CA SER A 119 12.42 -4.24 -7.22
C SER A 119 13.66 -4.14 -8.10
N PRO A 120 14.57 -5.13 -8.04
CA PRO A 120 15.68 -5.19 -8.99
C PRO A 120 15.23 -5.17 -10.44
N HIS A 121 14.12 -5.82 -10.76
CA HIS A 121 13.60 -5.94 -12.12
C HIS A 121 12.13 -5.54 -12.21
N ARG A 122 11.74 -4.99 -13.37
CA ARG A 122 10.38 -4.47 -13.58
C ARG A 122 9.30 -5.53 -13.50
N LYS A 123 9.59 -6.76 -13.94
CA LYS A 123 8.59 -7.82 -13.94
C LYS A 123 8.01 -8.05 -12.55
N GLU A 124 8.89 -8.25 -11.58
CA GLU A 124 8.48 -8.49 -10.20
C GLU A 124 7.82 -7.25 -9.58
N ALA A 125 8.24 -6.08 -9.99
CA ALA A 125 7.62 -4.84 -9.51
C ALA A 125 6.16 -4.75 -9.97
N PHE A 126 5.89 -5.02 -11.24
CA PHE A 126 4.51 -5.04 -11.74
C PHE A 126 3.67 -6.12 -11.09
N GLU A 127 4.21 -7.33 -11.00
CA GLU A 127 3.50 -8.45 -10.38
C GLU A 127 3.19 -8.18 -8.91
N GLY A 128 4.17 -7.70 -8.18
CA GLY A 128 4.01 -7.41 -6.76
C GLY A 128 3.01 -6.30 -6.48
N CYS A 129 3.07 -5.23 -7.24
CA CYS A 129 2.14 -4.12 -7.08
C CYS A 129 0.70 -4.55 -7.40
N SER A 130 0.51 -5.28 -8.49
CA SER A 130 -0.80 -5.81 -8.87
C SER A 130 -1.36 -6.74 -7.78
N TRP A 131 -0.54 -7.64 -7.29
CA TRP A 131 -0.94 -8.55 -6.22
C TRP A 131 -1.33 -7.79 -4.96
N LEU A 132 -0.56 -6.77 -4.59
CA LEU A 132 -0.83 -5.97 -3.39
C LEU A 132 -2.19 -5.30 -3.44
N ILE A 133 -2.53 -4.65 -4.55
CA ILE A 133 -3.83 -3.99 -4.62
C ILE A 133 -4.98 -4.99 -4.64
N ASP A 134 -4.80 -6.13 -5.29
CA ASP A 134 -5.83 -7.18 -5.31
C ASP A 134 -6.09 -7.72 -3.90
N GLU A 135 -5.03 -8.05 -3.17
CA GLU A 135 -5.16 -8.57 -1.81
C GLU A 135 -5.70 -7.51 -0.85
N LEU A 136 -5.28 -6.28 -1.02
CA LEU A 136 -5.77 -5.18 -0.19
C LEU A 136 -7.29 -5.01 -0.33
N LYS A 137 -7.79 -5.08 -1.55
CA LYS A 137 -9.23 -4.98 -1.80
C LYS A 137 -10.03 -6.05 -1.09
N GLY A 138 -9.47 -7.24 -0.97
CA GLY A 138 -10.15 -8.36 -0.32
C GLY A 138 -9.97 -8.43 1.19
N GLN A 139 -8.89 -7.87 1.72
CA GLN A 139 -8.51 -8.09 3.11
C GLN A 139 -8.54 -6.85 4.00
N ALA A 140 -8.58 -5.65 3.42
CA ALA A 140 -8.52 -4.43 4.22
C ALA A 140 -9.73 -4.35 5.17
N PRO A 141 -9.50 -4.14 6.48
CA PRO A 141 -10.59 -3.99 7.44
C PRO A 141 -11.16 -2.58 7.36
N LEU A 142 -11.77 -2.30 6.25
CA LEU A 142 -12.35 -1.01 5.89
C LEU A 142 -13.78 -1.18 5.44
N TRP A 143 -14.60 -0.18 5.74
CA TRP A 143 -15.96 -0.06 5.22
C TRP A 143 -16.05 1.25 4.47
N LYS A 144 -16.53 1.19 3.24
CA LYS A 144 -16.70 2.35 2.38
C LYS A 144 -18.16 2.72 2.29
N LYS A 145 -18.47 3.97 2.62
CA LYS A 145 -19.79 4.55 2.38
C LYS A 145 -19.70 5.48 1.19
N GLU A 146 -20.47 5.18 0.18
CA GLU A 146 -20.55 6.00 -1.02
C GLU A 146 -21.78 6.89 -0.92
N VAL A 147 -21.57 8.20 -0.96
CA VAL A 147 -22.64 9.19 -0.84
C VAL A 147 -22.93 9.79 -2.20
N LYS A 148 -24.16 9.63 -2.65
CA LYS A 148 -24.68 10.15 -3.92
C LYS A 148 -25.93 10.99 -3.65
N PRO A 149 -26.38 11.82 -4.60
CA PRO A 149 -27.62 12.58 -4.42
C PRO A 149 -28.82 11.69 -4.09
N SER A 150 -28.86 10.47 -4.61
CA SER A 150 -29.94 9.52 -4.36
C SER A 150 -29.89 8.86 -2.99
N GLY A 151 -28.77 8.94 -2.29
CA GLY A 151 -28.60 8.35 -0.99
C GLY A 151 -27.20 7.79 -0.77
N ALA A 152 -27.03 7.10 0.36
CA ALA A 152 -25.74 6.55 0.76
C ALA A 152 -25.82 5.03 0.87
N THR A 153 -24.72 4.36 0.48
CA THR A 153 -24.62 2.90 0.53
C THR A 153 -23.30 2.49 1.16
N TRP A 154 -23.37 1.60 2.13
CA TRP A 154 -22.17 1.00 2.73
C TRP A 154 -21.74 -0.23 1.95
N LYS A 155 -20.44 -0.35 1.73
CA LYS A 155 -19.83 -1.52 1.10
C LYS A 155 -18.67 -1.99 1.96
N ALA A 156 -18.53 -3.30 2.11
CA ALA A 156 -17.38 -3.88 2.81
C ALA A 156 -16.18 -3.90 1.87
N GLY A 157 -15.01 -3.59 2.41
CA GLY A 157 -13.77 -3.58 1.66
C GLY A 157 -13.70 -2.44 0.66
N LEU A 158 -12.81 -2.60 -0.31
CA LEU A 158 -12.55 -1.58 -1.34
C LEU A 158 -13.25 -1.89 -2.66
N GLY A 159 -13.86 -3.02 -2.72
CA GLY A 159 -14.47 -3.60 -3.93
C GLY A 159 -15.62 -2.88 -4.58
#